data_ecd6a17cd44e3c40df02229336a03809
#
_entry.id   ecd6a17cd44e3c40df02229336a03809
#
_cell.length_a   1.000
_cell.length_b   1.000
_cell.length_c   1.000
_cell.angle_alpha   90.00
_cell.angle_beta   90.00
_cell.angle_gamma   90.00
#
_symmetry.space_group_name_H-M   'P 1'
#
loop_
_entity.id
_entity.type
_entity.pdbx_description
1 polymer ?
#
loop_
_entity_poly.entity_id
_entity_poly.type
_entity_poly.pdbx_seq_one_letter_code
_entity_poly.pdbx_strand_id
1 'polypeptide(L)'
;MLVEFPEQPRIGPLAAGLARLVRRAPRPSDRGLVVALIPAHDEQDRIGKAIRSLDEQVSKPDLTIVIADGCTDRTALAAQSAGADVFVTLGNEHKRAGALNQVLDLLLPQLRDDDAILIMNADSFLAPTFVSEARRRLTEDVGGVGGVFMGLQGGGFVGLLHNTQYERYARDLARQHDEPLVLTGAATLFSVQTLWNVVMARAAGLLPGGGSYVYNNDSVDPDGELTLALVHLGYKVIAAP
;
A
#
# COMPACT_ATOMS: atom_id res chain seq x y z
N MET A 1 17.25 -15.23 -23.09
CA MET A 1 16.03 -14.85 -23.84
C MET A 1 15.62 -13.52 -23.25
N LEU A 2 15.80 -12.43 -24.01
CA LEU A 2 15.39 -11.09 -23.55
C LEU A 2 13.87 -11.07 -23.53
N VAL A 3 13.27 -10.88 -22.35
CA VAL A 3 11.84 -10.66 -22.20
C VAL A 3 11.59 -9.21 -22.68
N GLU A 4 10.97 -9.06 -23.84
CA GLU A 4 10.48 -7.76 -24.29
C GLU A 4 9.34 -7.34 -23.35
N PHE A 5 9.53 -6.19 -22.70
CA PHE A 5 8.48 -5.58 -21.89
C PHE A 5 7.35 -5.14 -22.82
N PRO A 6 6.07 -5.43 -22.49
CA PRO A 6 4.95 -4.92 -23.26
C PRO A 6 5.00 -3.39 -23.32
N GLU A 7 4.73 -2.81 -24.50
CA GLU A 7 4.67 -1.35 -24.68
C GLU A 7 3.73 -0.73 -23.65
N GLN A 8 4.29 0.13 -22.81
CA GLN A 8 3.53 0.84 -21.79
C GLN A 8 2.48 1.73 -22.48
N PRO A 9 1.22 1.72 -22.02
CA PRO A 9 0.20 2.63 -22.53
C PRO A 9 0.70 4.07 -22.34
N ARG A 10 0.41 4.94 -23.33
CA ARG A 10 0.85 6.34 -23.37
C ARG A 10 0.18 7.17 -22.25
N ILE A 11 0.66 7.04 -21.03
CA ILE A 11 0.25 7.83 -19.86
C ILE A 11 1.24 9.00 -19.66
N GLY A 12 1.64 9.64 -20.74
CA GLY A 12 2.74 10.62 -20.76
C GLY A 12 2.71 11.70 -19.65
N PRO A 13 1.63 12.49 -19.47
CA PRO A 13 1.64 13.57 -18.49
C PRO A 13 1.58 13.08 -17.03
N LEU A 14 0.82 12.02 -16.72
CA LEU A 14 0.68 11.47 -15.36
C LEU A 14 1.95 10.76 -14.91
N ALA A 15 2.55 9.94 -15.79
CA ALA A 15 3.84 9.32 -15.54
C ALA A 15 4.94 10.35 -15.28
N ALA A 16 4.98 11.42 -16.09
CA ALA A 16 5.92 12.51 -15.89
C ALA A 16 5.71 13.23 -14.55
N GLY A 17 4.45 13.38 -14.12
CA GLY A 17 4.09 13.94 -12.81
C GLY A 17 4.65 13.10 -11.66
N LEU A 18 4.33 11.81 -11.59
CA LEU A 18 4.81 10.89 -10.55
C LEU A 18 6.34 10.76 -10.55
N ALA A 19 6.95 10.60 -11.74
CA ALA A 19 8.40 10.57 -11.87
C ALA A 19 9.07 11.85 -11.34
N ARG A 20 8.44 13.01 -11.53
CA ARG A 20 8.92 14.29 -10.98
C ARG A 20 8.81 14.34 -9.45
N LEU A 21 7.74 13.82 -8.87
CA LEU A 21 7.57 13.73 -7.42
C LEU A 21 8.67 12.86 -6.81
N VAL A 22 8.88 11.65 -7.31
CA VAL A 22 9.94 10.74 -6.83
C VAL A 22 11.33 11.36 -6.95
N ARG A 23 11.63 12.01 -8.08
CA ARG A 23 12.94 12.69 -8.27
C ARG A 23 13.16 13.88 -7.35
N ARG A 24 12.10 14.54 -6.89
CA ARG A 24 12.16 15.69 -5.98
C ARG A 24 12.12 15.29 -4.51
N ALA A 25 11.65 14.09 -4.19
CA ALA A 25 11.65 13.60 -2.82
C ALA A 25 13.09 13.58 -2.29
N PRO A 26 13.33 14.20 -1.12
CA PRO A 26 14.66 14.18 -0.50
C PRO A 26 15.00 12.74 -0.13
N ARG A 27 16.04 12.16 -0.75
CA ARG A 27 16.48 10.82 -0.42
C ARG A 27 17.29 10.83 0.87
N PRO A 28 16.86 10.09 1.90
CA PRO A 28 17.68 9.89 3.09
C PRO A 28 19.01 9.24 2.72
N SER A 29 20.07 9.58 3.46
CA SER A 29 21.42 9.04 3.22
C SER A 29 21.64 7.65 3.80
N ASP A 30 20.78 7.23 4.71
CA ASP A 30 20.88 6.01 5.54
C ASP A 30 19.83 4.95 5.19
N ARG A 31 18.90 5.26 4.30
CA ARG A 31 17.83 4.33 3.87
C ARG A 31 17.25 4.69 2.50
N GLY A 32 16.55 3.74 1.86
CA GLY A 32 15.72 4.02 0.69
C GLY A 32 14.49 4.87 1.04
N LEU A 33 13.82 5.41 0.02
CA LEU A 33 12.56 6.14 0.18
C LEU A 33 11.46 5.26 0.73
N VAL A 34 10.54 5.88 1.48
CA VAL A 34 9.22 5.30 1.81
C VAL A 34 8.16 6.14 1.12
N VAL A 35 7.42 5.53 0.20
CA VAL A 35 6.30 6.15 -0.50
C VAL A 35 5.00 5.59 0.05
N ALA A 36 4.15 6.44 0.61
CA ALA A 36 2.82 6.05 1.08
C ALA A 36 1.77 6.25 -0.01
N LEU A 37 0.98 5.22 -0.27
CA LEU A 37 -0.14 5.20 -1.20
C LEU A 37 -1.44 5.00 -0.43
N ILE A 38 -2.40 5.91 -0.62
CA ILE A 38 -3.71 5.88 0.04
C ILE A 38 -4.81 5.87 -1.03
N PRO A 39 -5.33 4.70 -1.46
CA PRO A 39 -6.49 4.65 -2.31
C PRO A 39 -7.72 5.18 -1.56
N ALA A 40 -8.47 6.09 -2.18
CA ALA A 40 -9.60 6.79 -1.58
C ALA A 40 -10.76 6.93 -2.56
N HIS A 41 -11.98 6.66 -2.10
CA HIS A 41 -13.22 6.88 -2.82
C HIS A 41 -14.24 7.50 -1.85
N ASP A 42 -14.58 8.79 -2.06
CA ASP A 42 -15.50 9.56 -1.22
C ASP A 42 -15.15 9.56 0.30
N GLU A 43 -13.90 9.89 0.61
CA GLU A 43 -13.33 9.88 1.97
C GLU A 43 -12.96 11.29 2.49
N GLN A 44 -13.66 12.35 2.03
CA GLN A 44 -13.33 13.74 2.38
C GLN A 44 -13.23 14.00 3.88
N ASP A 45 -14.03 13.31 4.70
CA ASP A 45 -14.10 13.52 6.16
C ASP A 45 -13.00 12.78 6.94
N ARG A 46 -12.37 11.76 6.32
CA ARG A 46 -11.41 10.87 6.97
C ARG A 46 -9.98 11.02 6.45
N ILE A 47 -9.83 11.31 5.14
CA ILE A 47 -8.52 11.34 4.47
C ILE A 47 -7.50 12.27 5.16
N GLY A 48 -7.96 13.44 5.65
CA GLY A 48 -7.09 14.39 6.36
C GLY A 48 -6.53 13.84 7.68
N LYS A 49 -7.24 12.93 8.37
CA LYS A 49 -6.76 12.27 9.59
C LYS A 49 -5.75 11.17 9.24
N ALA A 50 -6.02 10.39 8.18
CA ALA A 50 -5.09 9.37 7.71
C ALA A 50 -3.74 9.99 7.34
N ILE A 51 -3.72 11.08 6.58
CA ILE A 51 -2.50 11.81 6.20
C ILE A 51 -1.76 12.34 7.43
N ARG A 52 -2.47 12.94 8.39
CA ARG A 52 -1.83 13.41 9.63
C ARG A 52 -1.15 12.30 10.41
N SER A 53 -1.74 11.09 10.46
CA SER A 53 -1.10 9.95 11.14
C SER A 53 0.22 9.52 10.49
N LEU A 54 0.41 9.81 9.19
CA LEU A 54 1.69 9.63 8.50
C LEU A 54 2.68 10.74 8.84
N ASP A 55 2.20 11.97 8.97
CA ASP A 55 3.03 13.11 9.37
C ASP A 55 3.50 13.03 10.83
N GLU A 56 2.77 12.30 11.67
CA GLU A 56 3.10 12.08 13.08
C GLU A 56 4.00 10.87 13.31
N GLN A 57 4.39 10.14 12.24
CA GLN A 57 5.31 9.00 12.36
C GLN A 57 6.71 9.46 12.81
N VAL A 58 7.35 8.67 13.67
CA VAL A 58 8.76 8.84 14.06
C VAL A 58 9.68 8.83 12.83
N SER A 59 9.39 7.93 11.88
CA SER A 59 10.02 7.90 10.56
C SER A 59 8.94 8.16 9.51
N LYS A 60 8.77 9.42 9.14
CA LYS A 60 7.75 9.81 8.15
C LYS A 60 8.00 9.17 6.78
N PRO A 61 6.97 8.83 6.00
CA PRO A 61 7.11 8.61 4.58
C PRO A 61 7.74 9.84 3.90
N ASP A 62 8.57 9.60 2.90
CA ASP A 62 9.24 10.67 2.15
C ASP A 62 8.31 11.28 1.09
N LEU A 63 7.27 10.55 0.72
CA LEU A 63 6.24 10.97 -0.21
C LEU A 63 4.89 10.33 0.19
N THR A 64 3.82 11.11 0.20
CA THR A 64 2.45 10.62 0.43
C THR A 64 1.59 10.96 -0.77
N ILE A 65 1.03 9.94 -1.42
CA ILE A 65 0.17 10.06 -2.60
C ILE A 65 -1.21 9.49 -2.28
N VAL A 66 -2.23 10.33 -2.37
CA VAL A 66 -3.63 9.89 -2.31
C VAL A 66 -4.09 9.56 -3.73
N ILE A 67 -4.64 8.38 -3.91
CA ILE A 67 -5.19 7.90 -5.18
C ILE A 67 -6.69 8.12 -5.14
N ALA A 68 -7.15 9.24 -5.70
CA ALA A 68 -8.57 9.58 -5.76
C ALA A 68 -9.23 8.79 -6.90
N ASP A 69 -10.02 7.78 -6.55
CA ASP A 69 -10.65 6.86 -7.49
C ASP A 69 -12.13 7.11 -7.62
N GLY A 70 -12.55 7.75 -8.73
CA GLY A 70 -13.94 8.02 -9.03
C GLY A 70 -14.66 8.85 -7.95
N CYS A 71 -13.95 9.69 -7.20
CA CYS A 71 -14.53 10.50 -6.13
C CYS A 71 -15.57 11.51 -6.67
N THR A 72 -16.70 11.59 -5.98
CA THR A 72 -17.78 12.56 -6.26
C THR A 72 -17.80 13.71 -5.23
N ASP A 73 -17.09 13.56 -4.12
CA ASP A 73 -16.93 14.52 -3.05
C ASP A 73 -15.62 15.35 -3.16
N ARG A 74 -15.21 15.98 -2.06
CA ARG A 74 -14.01 16.82 -2.01
C ARG A 74 -12.77 16.06 -1.51
N THR A 75 -12.73 14.74 -1.63
CA THR A 75 -11.60 13.89 -1.17
C THR A 75 -10.25 14.40 -1.69
N ALA A 76 -10.14 14.67 -2.99
CA ALA A 76 -8.90 15.16 -3.59
C ALA A 76 -8.44 16.51 -3.01
N LEU A 77 -9.38 17.44 -2.82
CA LEU A 77 -9.08 18.74 -2.23
C LEU A 77 -8.69 18.63 -0.75
N ALA A 78 -9.38 17.77 0.01
CA ALA A 78 -9.06 17.52 1.42
C ALA A 78 -7.66 16.89 1.57
N ALA A 79 -7.29 15.98 0.68
CA ALA A 79 -5.97 15.37 0.65
C ALA A 79 -4.85 16.40 0.35
N GLN A 80 -5.04 17.23 -0.67
CA GLN A 80 -4.09 18.31 -0.99
C GLN A 80 -3.96 19.33 0.15
N SER A 81 -5.08 19.70 0.78
CA SER A 81 -5.09 20.61 1.92
C SER A 81 -4.37 20.02 3.15
N ALA A 82 -4.32 18.69 3.27
CA ALA A 82 -3.59 17.99 4.30
C ALA A 82 -2.11 17.74 3.95
N GLY A 83 -1.64 18.18 2.78
CA GLY A 83 -0.23 18.14 2.38
C GLY A 83 0.17 16.91 1.54
N ALA A 84 -0.76 16.06 1.13
CA ALA A 84 -0.47 14.94 0.23
C ALA A 84 -0.52 15.35 -1.24
N ASP A 85 0.27 14.67 -2.06
CA ASP A 85 0.09 14.69 -3.51
C ASP A 85 -1.14 13.87 -3.89
N VAL A 86 -1.81 14.24 -4.99
CA VAL A 86 -3.02 13.54 -5.43
C VAL A 86 -2.84 13.02 -6.84
N PHE A 87 -3.11 11.73 -7.00
CA PHE A 87 -3.29 11.09 -8.30
C PHE A 87 -4.78 10.79 -8.49
N VAL A 88 -5.35 11.21 -9.61
CA VAL A 88 -6.73 10.89 -9.99
C VAL A 88 -6.70 9.75 -10.99
N THR A 89 -7.41 8.66 -10.72
CA THR A 89 -7.49 7.51 -11.63
C THR A 89 -8.22 7.86 -12.93
N LEU A 90 -7.88 7.15 -14.00
CA LEU A 90 -8.52 7.28 -15.30
C LEU A 90 -9.24 5.97 -15.65
N GLY A 91 -10.59 6.02 -15.78
CA GLY A 91 -11.38 4.89 -16.28
C GLY A 91 -11.14 3.60 -15.49
N ASN A 92 -11.00 3.67 -14.17
CA ASN A 92 -10.79 2.50 -13.34
C ASN A 92 -12.09 1.71 -13.18
N GLU A 93 -12.09 0.44 -13.60
CA GLU A 93 -13.21 -0.49 -13.45
C GLU A 93 -12.95 -1.59 -12.41
N HIS A 94 -11.71 -1.65 -11.86
CA HIS A 94 -11.24 -2.69 -10.94
C HIS A 94 -11.13 -2.22 -9.50
N LYS A 95 -11.90 -1.19 -9.10
CA LYS A 95 -11.96 -0.66 -7.73
C LYS A 95 -10.55 -0.39 -7.17
N ARG A 96 -10.32 -0.77 -5.90
CA ARG A 96 -9.05 -0.59 -5.19
C ARG A 96 -7.84 -1.20 -5.92
N ALA A 97 -7.98 -2.42 -6.46
CA ALA A 97 -6.88 -3.08 -7.17
C ALA A 97 -6.43 -2.29 -8.40
N GLY A 98 -7.38 -1.88 -9.24
CA GLY A 98 -7.09 -1.09 -10.44
C GLY A 98 -6.55 0.29 -10.12
N ALA A 99 -7.07 0.95 -9.08
CA ALA A 99 -6.57 2.25 -8.62
C ALA A 99 -5.09 2.17 -8.18
N LEU A 100 -4.75 1.16 -7.38
CA LEU A 100 -3.37 0.90 -6.96
C LEU A 100 -2.48 0.53 -8.14
N ASN A 101 -2.93 -0.35 -9.04
CA ASN A 101 -2.14 -0.76 -10.21
C ASN A 101 -1.81 0.42 -11.12
N GLN A 102 -2.76 1.35 -11.38
CA GLN A 102 -2.49 2.54 -12.20
C GLN A 102 -1.32 3.38 -11.64
N VAL A 103 -1.19 3.48 -10.32
CA VAL A 103 -0.10 4.23 -9.70
C VAL A 103 1.18 3.38 -9.63
N LEU A 104 1.08 2.10 -9.27
CA LEU A 104 2.22 1.20 -9.13
C LEU A 104 2.94 0.98 -10.46
N ASP A 105 2.21 0.83 -11.56
CA ASP A 105 2.78 0.70 -12.91
C ASP A 105 3.65 1.90 -13.31
N LEU A 106 3.28 3.10 -12.86
CA LEU A 106 4.03 4.32 -13.13
C LEU A 106 5.15 4.57 -12.13
N LEU A 107 4.97 4.14 -10.89
CA LEU A 107 5.82 4.46 -9.76
C LEU A 107 6.99 3.46 -9.63
N LEU A 108 6.73 2.15 -9.73
CA LEU A 108 7.75 1.13 -9.56
C LEU A 108 8.99 1.33 -10.45
N PRO A 109 8.87 1.71 -11.75
CA PRO A 109 10.04 1.97 -12.59
C PRO A 109 10.88 3.19 -12.18
N GLN A 110 10.39 4.02 -11.27
CA GLN A 110 11.07 5.23 -10.77
C GLN A 110 11.78 4.99 -9.44
N LEU A 111 11.49 3.87 -8.78
CA LEU A 111 11.99 3.52 -7.45
C LEU A 111 13.19 2.57 -7.56
N ARG A 112 13.96 2.49 -6.47
CA ARG A 112 15.10 1.59 -6.33
C ARG A 112 14.69 0.36 -5.51
N ASP A 113 15.49 -0.68 -5.57
CA ASP A 113 15.24 -1.94 -4.85
C ASP A 113 15.18 -1.76 -3.32
N ASP A 114 15.93 -0.77 -2.78
CA ASP A 114 15.96 -0.43 -1.37
C ASP A 114 14.84 0.52 -0.91
N ASP A 115 14.04 1.03 -1.85
CA ASP A 115 12.84 1.83 -1.54
C ASP A 115 11.71 0.91 -1.05
N ALA A 116 10.73 1.49 -0.35
CA ALA A 116 9.57 0.77 0.17
C ALA A 116 8.27 1.51 -0.15
N ILE A 117 7.20 0.76 -0.31
CA ILE A 117 5.85 1.28 -0.54
C ILE A 117 4.97 0.89 0.64
N LEU A 118 4.42 1.90 1.30
CA LEU A 118 3.37 1.74 2.30
C LEU A 118 2.02 1.90 1.63
N ILE A 119 1.17 0.89 1.71
CA ILE A 119 -0.21 0.96 1.23
C ILE A 119 -1.12 0.97 2.44
N MET A 120 -1.99 1.98 2.57
CA MET A 120 -2.94 2.07 3.68
C MET A 120 -4.31 2.58 3.24
N ASN A 121 -5.35 2.21 3.96
CA ASN A 121 -6.70 2.70 3.72
C ASN A 121 -6.87 4.17 4.14
N ALA A 122 -7.79 4.87 3.48
CA ALA A 122 -8.09 6.28 3.74
C ALA A 122 -8.76 6.54 5.10
N ASP A 123 -9.31 5.49 5.73
CA ASP A 123 -9.96 5.52 7.04
C ASP A 123 -9.11 4.92 8.16
N SER A 124 -7.86 4.56 7.87
CA SER A 124 -6.90 3.99 8.83
C SER A 124 -6.01 5.07 9.44
N PHE A 125 -5.55 4.82 10.68
CA PHE A 125 -4.60 5.67 11.40
C PHE A 125 -3.47 4.80 11.95
N LEU A 126 -2.23 5.26 11.79
CA LEU A 126 -1.06 4.51 12.22
C LEU A 126 -0.58 4.93 13.60
N ALA A 127 -0.14 3.96 14.40
CA ALA A 127 0.65 4.25 15.59
C ALA A 127 1.94 4.98 15.20
N PRO A 128 2.45 5.94 16.00
CA PRO A 128 3.59 6.79 15.61
C PRO A 128 4.88 6.05 15.26
N THR A 129 5.03 4.81 15.69
CA THR A 129 6.24 3.98 15.46
C THR A 129 6.08 2.98 14.32
N PHE A 130 4.89 2.86 13.71
CA PHE A 130 4.60 1.80 12.74
C PHE A 130 5.60 1.77 11.58
N VAL A 131 5.83 2.91 10.90
CA VAL A 131 6.71 2.94 9.72
C VAL A 131 8.14 2.56 10.08
N SER A 132 8.66 3.03 11.22
CA SER A 132 10.00 2.68 11.68
C SER A 132 10.13 1.19 12.05
N GLU A 133 9.14 0.63 12.74
CA GLU A 133 9.12 -0.78 13.12
C GLU A 133 8.93 -1.70 11.90
N ALA A 134 8.00 -1.36 11.01
CA ALA A 134 7.76 -2.12 9.79
C ALA A 134 9.02 -2.15 8.91
N ARG A 135 9.69 -1.00 8.75
CA ARG A 135 10.90 -0.94 7.96
C ARG A 135 12.05 -1.77 8.56
N ARG A 136 12.22 -1.74 9.87
CA ARG A 136 13.23 -2.56 10.56
C ARG A 136 13.02 -4.06 10.36
N ARG A 137 11.75 -4.49 10.23
CA ARG A 137 11.35 -5.88 10.03
C ARG A 137 11.32 -6.32 8.56
N LEU A 138 11.38 -5.37 7.62
CA LEU A 138 11.35 -5.63 6.18
C LEU A 138 12.74 -6.09 5.71
N THR A 139 13.02 -7.37 5.90
CA THR A 139 14.25 -8.07 5.46
C THR A 139 14.06 -8.70 4.09
N GLU A 140 15.12 -9.24 3.49
CA GLU A 140 15.08 -9.83 2.15
C GLU A 140 14.10 -11.02 2.03
N ASP A 141 13.86 -11.75 3.11
CA ASP A 141 12.94 -12.89 3.18
C ASP A 141 11.51 -12.49 3.57
N VAL A 142 11.27 -11.20 3.89
CA VAL A 142 9.96 -10.66 4.26
C VAL A 142 9.34 -9.91 3.10
N GLY A 143 8.24 -10.42 2.57
CA GLY A 143 7.51 -9.83 1.44
C GLY A 143 6.66 -8.63 1.80
N GLY A 144 6.15 -8.58 3.03
CA GLY A 144 5.34 -7.47 3.53
C GLY A 144 5.21 -7.48 5.03
N VAL A 145 5.10 -6.28 5.60
CA VAL A 145 4.92 -6.05 7.04
C VAL A 145 3.61 -5.30 7.26
N GLY A 146 2.59 -5.99 7.78
CA GLY A 146 1.27 -5.44 8.07
C GLY A 146 1.17 -4.82 9.46
N GLY A 147 0.25 -3.87 9.62
CA GLY A 147 -0.10 -3.31 10.93
C GLY A 147 -1.03 -4.23 11.71
N VAL A 148 -0.89 -4.24 13.03
CA VAL A 148 -1.86 -4.85 13.94
C VAL A 148 -3.00 -3.85 14.19
N PHE A 149 -4.25 -4.28 13.96
CA PHE A 149 -5.40 -3.40 14.11
C PHE A 149 -5.84 -3.30 15.54
N MET A 150 -6.11 -2.07 15.97
CA MET A 150 -6.89 -1.77 17.15
C MET A 150 -8.16 -1.02 16.73
N GLY A 151 -9.34 -1.55 17.08
CA GLY A 151 -10.58 -0.85 16.83
C GLY A 151 -10.64 0.43 17.66
N LEU A 152 -11.03 1.55 17.06
CA LEU A 152 -11.29 2.78 17.79
C LEU A 152 -12.46 2.56 18.75
N GLN A 153 -12.31 2.97 20.01
CA GLN A 153 -13.40 2.96 20.99
C GLN A 153 -14.48 3.95 20.55
N GLY A 154 -15.68 3.45 20.26
CA GLY A 154 -16.83 4.26 19.87
C GLY A 154 -17.46 3.72 18.57
N GLY A 155 -18.76 3.46 18.58
CA GLY A 155 -19.48 2.95 17.40
C GLY A 155 -20.66 2.04 17.74
N GLY A 156 -21.14 2.09 18.98
CA GLY A 156 -22.30 1.30 19.40
C GLY A 156 -22.05 -0.22 19.33
N PHE A 157 -23.12 -1.02 19.19
CA PHE A 157 -23.06 -2.47 19.18
C PHE A 157 -22.23 -3.05 17.99
N VAL A 158 -22.27 -2.39 16.82
CA VAL A 158 -21.49 -2.80 15.64
C VAL A 158 -20.00 -2.54 15.85
N GLY A 159 -19.63 -1.41 16.46
CA GLY A 159 -18.25 -1.11 16.84
C GLY A 159 -17.70 -2.11 17.87
N LEU A 160 -18.54 -2.56 18.81
CA LEU A 160 -18.15 -3.58 19.79
C LEU A 160 -17.86 -4.94 19.14
N LEU A 161 -18.65 -5.35 18.15
CA LEU A 161 -18.42 -6.60 17.40
C LEU A 161 -17.14 -6.53 16.59
N HIS A 162 -16.88 -5.41 15.90
CA HIS A 162 -15.63 -5.18 15.15
C HIS A 162 -14.41 -5.18 16.10
N ASN A 163 -14.49 -4.46 17.24
CA ASN A 163 -13.41 -4.44 18.22
C ASN A 163 -13.10 -5.84 18.77
N THR A 164 -14.13 -6.68 18.99
CA THR A 164 -13.93 -8.06 19.44
C THR A 164 -13.22 -8.93 18.40
N GLN A 165 -13.48 -8.70 17.10
CA GLN A 165 -12.77 -9.39 16.01
C GLN A 165 -11.32 -8.92 15.94
N TYR A 166 -11.06 -7.61 16.05
CA TYR A 166 -9.71 -7.04 16.04
C TYR A 166 -8.88 -7.51 17.24
N GLU A 167 -9.45 -7.56 18.43
CA GLU A 167 -8.77 -8.09 19.64
C GLU A 167 -8.47 -9.58 19.53
N ARG A 168 -9.32 -10.37 18.87
CA ARG A 168 -9.04 -11.79 18.58
C ARG A 168 -7.88 -11.90 17.59
N TYR A 169 -7.92 -11.15 16.47
CA TYR A 169 -6.88 -11.11 15.48
C TYR A 169 -5.52 -10.71 16.09
N ALA A 170 -5.47 -9.63 16.88
CA ALA A 170 -4.25 -9.21 17.56
C ALA A 170 -3.71 -10.27 18.54
N ARG A 171 -4.60 -10.98 19.28
CA ARG A 171 -4.21 -12.08 20.18
C ARG A 171 -3.71 -13.30 19.41
N ASP A 172 -4.30 -13.62 18.27
CA ASP A 172 -3.89 -14.75 17.45
C ASP A 172 -2.55 -14.48 16.78
N LEU A 173 -2.30 -13.23 16.33
CA LEU A 173 -0.99 -12.78 15.86
C LEU A 173 0.09 -12.91 16.94
N ALA A 174 -0.17 -12.46 18.15
CA ALA A 174 0.76 -12.58 19.28
C ALA A 174 1.11 -14.04 19.60
N ARG A 175 0.18 -14.99 19.37
CA ARG A 175 0.41 -16.43 19.53
C ARG A 175 1.19 -17.06 18.37
N GLN A 176 1.09 -16.49 17.15
CA GLN A 176 1.73 -16.98 15.93
C GLN A 176 3.10 -16.33 15.66
N HIS A 177 3.74 -15.73 16.67
CA HIS A 177 5.05 -15.07 16.52
C HIS A 177 5.07 -13.96 15.47
N ASP A 178 4.01 -13.14 15.45
CA ASP A 178 3.85 -12.01 14.51
C ASP A 178 3.72 -12.42 13.01
N GLU A 179 3.41 -13.67 12.69
CA GLU A 179 3.12 -14.12 11.32
C GLU A 179 1.62 -14.02 11.03
N PRO A 180 1.15 -12.99 10.29
CA PRO A 180 -0.25 -12.88 9.93
C PRO A 180 -0.62 -13.88 8.86
N LEU A 181 -1.83 -14.44 8.92
CA LEU A 181 -2.39 -15.26 7.84
C LEU A 181 -2.68 -14.44 6.58
N VAL A 182 -2.98 -13.15 6.73
CA VAL A 182 -3.31 -12.22 5.65
C VAL A 182 -2.81 -10.83 5.99
N LEU A 183 -2.06 -10.21 5.09
CA LEU A 183 -1.79 -8.79 5.12
C LEU A 183 -3.07 -8.05 4.79
N THR A 184 -3.43 -7.10 5.62
CA THR A 184 -4.69 -6.37 5.43
C THR A 184 -4.43 -5.02 4.78
N GLY A 185 -5.40 -4.55 3.99
CA GLY A 185 -5.32 -3.25 3.31
C GLY A 185 -5.27 -2.05 4.24
N ALA A 186 -5.43 -2.22 5.56
CA ALA A 186 -5.44 -1.07 6.46
C ALA A 186 -4.07 -0.40 6.55
N ALA A 187 -2.98 -1.17 6.62
CA ALA A 187 -1.63 -0.67 6.39
C ALA A 187 -0.65 -1.82 6.20
N THR A 188 0.09 -1.81 5.11
CA THR A 188 1.17 -2.78 4.85
C THR A 188 2.33 -2.09 4.15
N LEU A 189 3.54 -2.32 4.66
CA LEU A 189 4.79 -1.88 4.06
C LEU A 189 5.40 -3.03 3.24
N PHE A 190 5.70 -2.77 1.97
CA PHE A 190 6.34 -3.69 1.04
C PHE A 190 7.69 -3.15 0.57
N SER A 191 8.65 -4.01 0.26
CA SER A 191 9.83 -3.60 -0.51
C SER A 191 9.47 -3.44 -1.99
N VAL A 192 10.13 -2.53 -2.69
CA VAL A 192 9.95 -2.37 -4.14
C VAL A 192 10.37 -3.65 -4.87
N GLN A 193 11.46 -4.29 -4.44
CA GLN A 193 11.93 -5.55 -4.99
C GLN A 193 10.87 -6.66 -4.92
N THR A 194 10.19 -6.77 -3.78
CA THR A 194 9.12 -7.78 -3.60
C THR A 194 7.95 -7.54 -4.55
N LEU A 195 7.52 -6.29 -4.70
CA LEU A 195 6.44 -5.95 -5.64
C LEU A 195 6.84 -6.22 -7.08
N TRP A 196 8.09 -5.95 -7.47
CA TRP A 196 8.62 -6.34 -8.78
C TRP A 196 8.60 -7.85 -9.00
N ASN A 197 8.96 -8.65 -7.99
CA ASN A 197 8.94 -10.11 -8.10
C ASN A 197 7.51 -10.64 -8.32
N VAL A 198 6.49 -10.01 -7.70
CA VAL A 198 5.07 -10.32 -7.97
C VAL A 198 4.70 -9.99 -9.42
N VAL A 199 5.05 -8.80 -9.91
CA VAL A 199 4.80 -8.37 -11.30
C VAL A 199 5.43 -9.35 -12.30
N MET A 200 6.70 -9.70 -12.09
CA MET A 200 7.41 -10.63 -12.96
C MET A 200 6.83 -12.04 -12.93
N ALA A 201 6.42 -12.52 -11.76
CA ALA A 201 5.80 -13.84 -11.61
C ALA A 201 4.43 -13.91 -12.30
N ARG A 202 3.62 -12.84 -12.24
CA ARG A 202 2.35 -12.76 -12.99
C ARG A 202 2.60 -12.72 -14.49
N ALA A 203 3.53 -11.88 -14.96
CA ALA A 203 3.91 -11.80 -16.37
C ALA A 203 4.40 -13.15 -16.92
N ALA A 204 5.05 -13.96 -16.09
CA ALA A 204 5.51 -15.32 -16.42
C ALA A 204 4.41 -16.39 -16.30
N GLY A 205 3.18 -16.04 -15.86
CA GLY A 205 2.09 -16.99 -15.66
C GLY A 205 2.25 -17.89 -14.43
N LEU A 206 3.13 -17.54 -13.50
CA LEU A 206 3.36 -18.28 -12.25
C LEU A 206 2.33 -17.93 -11.16
N LEU A 207 1.64 -16.80 -11.28
CA LEU A 207 0.60 -16.35 -10.39
C LEU A 207 -0.71 -16.10 -11.14
N PRO A 208 -1.87 -16.25 -10.47
CA PRO A 208 -3.18 -15.95 -11.06
C PRO A 208 -3.34 -14.49 -11.50
N GLY A 209 -4.33 -14.20 -12.36
CA GLY A 209 -4.75 -12.86 -12.78
C GLY A 209 -4.12 -12.37 -14.07
N GLY A 210 -3.04 -13.00 -14.56
CA GLY A 210 -2.37 -12.61 -15.81
C GLY A 210 -1.80 -11.18 -15.77
N GLY A 211 -1.19 -10.73 -16.87
CA GLY A 211 -0.69 -9.36 -16.99
C GLY A 211 0.56 -9.06 -16.15
N SER A 212 0.91 -7.79 -16.07
CA SER A 212 2.11 -7.30 -15.36
C SER A 212 1.73 -6.36 -14.21
N TYR A 213 0.84 -6.80 -13.33
CA TYR A 213 0.31 -6.01 -12.23
C TYR A 213 0.72 -6.56 -10.87
N VAL A 214 0.76 -5.69 -9.86
CA VAL A 214 0.96 -6.09 -8.47
C VAL A 214 -0.31 -6.76 -7.93
N TYR A 215 -1.46 -6.11 -8.07
CA TYR A 215 -2.75 -6.62 -7.61
C TYR A 215 -3.50 -7.34 -8.74
N ASN A 216 -4.08 -8.48 -8.44
CA ASN A 216 -5.00 -9.14 -9.37
C ASN A 216 -6.30 -8.33 -9.47
N ASN A 217 -6.58 -7.81 -10.67
CA ASN A 217 -7.75 -6.97 -10.96
C ASN A 217 -9.08 -7.71 -10.81
N ASP A 218 -9.07 -9.04 -10.93
CA ASP A 218 -10.26 -9.90 -10.86
C ASP A 218 -10.50 -10.45 -9.45
N SER A 219 -9.61 -10.13 -8.48
CA SER A 219 -9.75 -10.62 -7.11
C SER A 219 -10.85 -9.89 -6.35
N VAL A 220 -11.66 -10.66 -5.64
CA VAL A 220 -12.65 -10.12 -4.68
C VAL A 220 -11.96 -9.59 -3.41
N ASP A 221 -10.83 -10.21 -3.04
CA ASP A 221 -9.97 -9.80 -1.92
C ASP A 221 -8.53 -9.59 -2.44
N PRO A 222 -8.23 -8.39 -2.94
CA PRO A 222 -6.91 -8.12 -3.53
C PRO A 222 -5.75 -8.21 -2.53
N ASP A 223 -5.96 -7.83 -1.28
CA ASP A 223 -4.91 -7.86 -0.24
C ASP A 223 -4.62 -9.30 0.22
N GLY A 224 -5.68 -10.11 0.38
CA GLY A 224 -5.53 -11.55 0.66
C GLY A 224 -4.88 -12.30 -0.48
N GLU A 225 -5.24 -12.00 -1.71
CA GLU A 225 -4.64 -12.61 -2.90
C GLU A 225 -3.15 -12.23 -3.02
N LEU A 226 -2.78 -10.96 -2.81
CA LEU A 226 -1.39 -10.53 -2.80
C LEU A 226 -0.59 -11.24 -1.69
N THR A 227 -1.18 -11.42 -0.50
CA THR A 227 -0.57 -12.18 0.60
C THR A 227 -0.24 -13.60 0.16
N LEU A 228 -1.20 -14.29 -0.45
CA LEU A 228 -0.99 -15.66 -0.96
C LEU A 228 0.07 -15.69 -2.07
N ALA A 229 0.10 -14.70 -2.95
CA ALA A 229 1.13 -14.57 -3.98
C ALA A 229 2.53 -14.45 -3.38
N LEU A 230 2.70 -13.62 -2.34
CA LEU A 230 3.97 -13.46 -1.63
C LEU A 230 4.43 -14.76 -0.97
N VAL A 231 3.53 -15.46 -0.28
CA VAL A 231 3.82 -16.75 0.35
C VAL A 231 4.18 -17.81 -0.71
N HIS A 232 3.47 -17.84 -1.85
CA HIS A 232 3.78 -18.73 -2.97
C HIS A 232 5.17 -18.48 -3.56
N LEU A 233 5.62 -17.23 -3.57
CA LEU A 233 6.97 -16.85 -4.00
C LEU A 233 8.04 -17.10 -2.93
N GLY A 234 7.68 -17.66 -1.77
CA GLY A 234 8.60 -18.04 -0.70
C GLY A 234 8.88 -16.92 0.30
N TYR A 235 8.16 -15.81 0.26
CA TYR A 235 8.30 -14.73 1.24
C TYR A 235 7.53 -15.02 2.51
N LYS A 236 8.05 -14.55 3.63
CA LYS A 236 7.32 -14.43 4.88
C LYS A 236 6.45 -13.17 4.84
N VAL A 237 5.30 -13.23 5.50
CA VAL A 237 4.44 -12.07 5.78
C VAL A 237 4.30 -11.93 7.28
N ILE A 238 4.62 -10.78 7.83
CA ILE A 238 4.70 -10.57 9.27
C ILE A 238 3.93 -9.31 9.69
N ALA A 239 3.68 -9.17 10.98
CA ALA A 239 3.05 -7.97 11.55
C ALA A 239 4.06 -7.11 12.31
N ALA A 240 3.84 -5.79 12.31
CA ALA A 240 4.46 -4.84 13.22
C ALA A 240 3.41 -4.35 14.23
N PRO A 241 3.77 -4.18 15.51
CA PRO A 241 2.87 -3.66 16.54
C PRO A 241 2.51 -2.19 16.33
#